data_b5d1ba5799a683915c2c1f6edae90be8
#
_entry.id   b5d1ba5799a683915c2c1f6edae90be8
#
_cell.length_a   1.000
_cell.length_b   1.000
_cell.length_c   1.000
_cell.angle_alpha   90.00
_cell.angle_beta   90.00
_cell.angle_gamma   90.00
#
_symmetry.space_group_name_H-M   'P 1'
#
loop_
_entity.id
_entity.type
_entity.pdbx_description
1 polymer ?
#
loop_
_entity_poly.entity_id
_entity_poly.type
_entity_poly.pdbx_seq_one_letter_code
_entity_poly.pdbx_strand_id
1 'polypeptide(L)'
;PFLADLTRRIATPIEMDFLALTAFAPDSGRVRLTHDLTVDVEGRQVVLVEGVVDTGFRLDYLLRHVLAHGAAEVRVCALFDRADRRVLPLQVDLVGFSTTASYLVGYGLDHRGEFRNLSGVVEVDLAELERGGPAEFDEVWKAGRSGDRH
;
A
#
# COMPACT_ATOMS: atom_id res chain seq x y z
N PRO A 1 -5.20 -6.43 5.37
CA PRO A 1 -6.63 -6.60 5.03
C PRO A 1 -6.88 -6.56 3.53
N PHE A 2 -6.51 -5.50 2.79
CA PHE A 2 -6.80 -5.36 1.36
C PHE A 2 -6.42 -6.60 0.54
N LEU A 3 -5.16 -7.07 0.63
CA LEU A 3 -4.71 -8.26 -0.09
C LEU A 3 -5.57 -9.50 0.27
N ALA A 4 -5.90 -9.66 1.55
CA ALA A 4 -6.70 -10.80 2.01
C ALA A 4 -8.13 -10.77 1.46
N ASP A 5 -8.73 -9.60 1.38
CA ASP A 5 -10.09 -9.46 0.82
C ASP A 5 -10.09 -9.54 -0.70
N LEU A 6 -9.07 -8.98 -1.36
CA LEU A 6 -8.87 -9.08 -2.80
C LEU A 6 -8.72 -10.55 -3.23
N THR A 7 -7.84 -11.29 -2.59
CA THR A 7 -7.54 -12.69 -2.98
C THR A 7 -8.72 -13.62 -2.82
N ARG A 8 -9.58 -13.40 -1.81
CA ARG A 8 -10.83 -14.17 -1.65
C ARG A 8 -11.85 -13.93 -2.77
N ARG A 9 -11.71 -12.85 -3.55
CA ARG A 9 -12.58 -12.53 -4.68
C ARG A 9 -12.04 -13.03 -6.01
N ILE A 10 -10.81 -13.52 -6.06
CA ILE A 10 -10.21 -14.10 -7.27
C ILE A 10 -10.65 -15.55 -7.39
N ALA A 11 -11.28 -15.88 -8.52
CA ALA A 11 -11.82 -17.21 -8.77
C ALA A 11 -10.79 -18.23 -9.31
N THR A 12 -9.65 -17.74 -9.79
CA THR A 12 -8.55 -18.57 -10.30
C THR A 12 -7.57 -18.94 -9.18
N PRO A 13 -6.97 -20.13 -9.20
CA PRO A 13 -5.87 -20.44 -8.29
C PRO A 13 -4.73 -19.44 -8.43
N ILE A 14 -4.24 -18.97 -7.31
CA ILE A 14 -3.12 -18.03 -7.23
C ILE A 14 -2.10 -18.51 -6.20
N GLU A 15 -0.87 -18.11 -6.37
CA GLU A 15 0.17 -18.14 -5.33
C GLU A 15 0.37 -16.73 -4.79
N MET A 16 0.67 -16.62 -3.51
CA MET A 16 0.93 -15.35 -2.85
C MET A 16 2.33 -15.33 -2.28
N ASP A 17 2.99 -14.20 -2.45
CA ASP A 17 4.28 -13.91 -1.85
C ASP A 17 4.32 -12.47 -1.38
N PHE A 18 5.34 -12.10 -0.62
CA PHE A 18 5.47 -10.78 -0.04
C PHE A 18 6.87 -10.23 -0.27
N LEU A 19 6.93 -8.98 -0.68
CA LEU A 19 8.15 -8.20 -0.74
C LEU A 19 8.14 -7.14 0.36
N ALA A 20 9.21 -7.04 1.13
CA ALA A 20 9.31 -6.01 2.15
C ALA A 20 10.47 -5.06 1.85
N LEU A 21 10.16 -3.77 1.83
CA LEU A 21 11.11 -2.69 1.66
C LEU A 21 11.20 -1.86 2.93
N THR A 22 12.40 -1.43 3.27
CA THR A 22 12.62 -0.41 4.29
C THR A 22 13.44 0.75 3.72
N ALA A 23 13.28 1.93 4.27
CA ALA A 23 14.18 3.04 3.96
C ALA A 23 15.61 2.69 4.41
N PHE A 24 16.61 3.00 3.61
CA PHE A 24 18.00 2.77 3.96
C PHE A 24 18.45 3.68 5.12
N ALA A 25 17.98 4.92 5.06
CA ALA A 25 18.09 5.91 6.14
C ALA A 25 16.91 6.88 6.02
N PRO A 26 16.50 7.55 7.11
CA PRO A 26 15.51 8.60 7.02
C PRO A 26 15.92 9.60 5.92
N ASP A 27 14.97 10.03 5.11
CA ASP A 27 15.10 11.04 4.05
C ASP A 27 16.14 10.74 2.94
N SER A 28 16.72 9.54 2.89
CA SER A 28 17.73 9.19 1.87
C SER A 28 17.13 8.94 0.48
N GLY A 29 15.83 8.75 0.37
CA GLY A 29 15.16 8.29 -0.86
C GLY A 29 15.58 6.89 -1.33
N ARG A 30 16.50 6.23 -0.63
CA ARG A 30 16.97 4.88 -0.93
C ARG A 30 16.16 3.85 -0.18
N VAL A 31 15.80 2.77 -0.87
CA VAL A 31 15.11 1.62 -0.28
C VAL A 31 16.04 0.41 -0.26
N ARG A 32 15.83 -0.45 0.72
CA ARG A 32 16.48 -1.75 0.83
C ARG A 32 15.43 -2.83 0.92
N LEU A 33 15.59 -3.88 0.15
CA LEU A 33 14.79 -5.08 0.27
C LEU A 33 15.17 -5.82 1.55
N THR A 34 14.20 -6.07 2.41
CA THR A 34 14.38 -6.80 3.68
C THR A 34 13.74 -8.19 3.64
N HIS A 35 12.81 -8.40 2.72
CA HIS A 35 12.24 -9.70 2.40
C HIS A 35 12.07 -9.78 0.89
N ASP A 36 12.66 -10.82 0.29
CA ASP A 36 12.66 -11.03 -1.14
C ASP A 36 11.66 -12.12 -1.55
N LEU A 37 11.46 -12.27 -2.86
CA LEU A 37 10.64 -13.32 -3.45
C LEU A 37 11.09 -14.70 -2.94
N THR A 38 10.13 -15.51 -2.51
CA THR A 38 10.34 -16.92 -2.15
C THR A 38 9.75 -17.86 -3.20
N VAL A 39 8.85 -17.33 -4.03
CA VAL A 39 8.24 -18.02 -5.17
C VAL A 39 8.99 -17.64 -6.44
N ASP A 40 9.28 -18.64 -7.28
CA ASP A 40 9.84 -18.40 -8.61
C ASP A 40 8.78 -17.73 -9.50
N VAL A 41 9.13 -16.58 -10.07
CA VAL A 41 8.26 -15.78 -10.92
C VAL A 41 8.64 -15.84 -12.40
N GLU A 42 9.68 -16.60 -12.77
CA GLU A 42 10.12 -16.71 -14.17
C GLU A 42 8.97 -17.18 -15.08
N GLY A 43 8.73 -16.45 -16.15
CA GLY A 43 7.66 -16.72 -17.13
C GLY A 43 6.24 -16.55 -16.63
N ARG A 44 6.03 -16.05 -15.39
CA ARG A 44 4.71 -15.92 -14.78
C ARG A 44 4.10 -14.52 -14.95
N GLN A 45 2.79 -14.46 -14.88
CA GLN A 45 2.05 -13.20 -14.73
C GLN A 45 1.97 -12.85 -13.25
N VAL A 46 2.42 -11.66 -12.91
CA VAL A 46 2.49 -11.17 -11.53
C VAL A 46 1.59 -9.95 -11.35
N VAL A 47 0.87 -9.88 -10.26
CA VAL A 47 0.16 -8.68 -9.82
C VAL A 47 0.83 -8.16 -8.54
N LEU A 48 1.45 -6.99 -8.63
CA LEU A 48 1.92 -6.25 -7.46
C LEU A 48 0.75 -5.55 -6.80
N VAL A 49 0.48 -5.86 -5.54
CA VAL A 49 -0.62 -5.27 -4.78
C VAL A 49 -0.08 -4.29 -3.75
N GLU A 50 -0.52 -3.04 -3.83
CA GLU A 50 -0.11 -1.96 -2.94
C GLU A 50 -1.33 -1.36 -2.21
N GLY A 51 -1.14 -1.00 -0.95
CA GLY A 51 -2.16 -0.27 -0.20
C GLY A 51 -2.31 1.17 -0.69
N VAL A 52 -1.20 1.86 -0.86
CA VAL A 52 -1.16 3.24 -1.36
C VAL A 52 0.02 3.40 -2.32
N VAL A 53 -0.25 3.90 -3.52
CA VAL A 53 0.78 4.34 -4.46
C VAL A 53 0.87 5.86 -4.41
N ASP A 54 2.02 6.38 -4.01
CA ASP A 54 2.31 7.81 -3.86
C ASP A 54 3.28 8.28 -4.97
N THR A 55 4.48 8.69 -4.63
CA THR A 55 5.49 9.23 -5.56
C THR A 55 5.92 8.27 -6.66
N GLY A 56 5.76 6.98 -6.45
CA GLY A 56 6.10 5.93 -7.41
C GLY A 56 7.49 5.30 -7.21
N PHE A 57 8.38 5.87 -6.40
CA PHE A 57 9.74 5.35 -6.25
C PHE A 57 9.79 3.90 -5.72
N ARG A 58 8.97 3.58 -4.70
CA ARG A 58 8.85 2.21 -4.20
C ARG A 58 8.35 1.26 -5.27
N LEU A 59 7.30 1.67 -5.96
CA LEU A 59 6.68 0.87 -7.00
C LEU A 59 7.64 0.62 -8.17
N ASP A 60 8.37 1.63 -8.63
CA ASP A 60 9.39 1.48 -9.67
C ASP A 60 10.45 0.45 -9.29
N TYR A 61 10.94 0.53 -8.06
CA TYR A 61 11.90 -0.44 -7.55
C TYR A 61 11.33 -1.87 -7.57
N LEU A 62 10.13 -2.07 -7.07
CA LEU A 62 9.46 -3.39 -7.03
C LEU A 62 9.20 -3.93 -8.44
N LEU A 63 8.71 -3.09 -9.36
CA LEU A 63 8.48 -3.46 -10.76
C LEU A 63 9.77 -3.96 -11.41
N ARG A 64 10.85 -3.19 -11.32
CA ARG A 64 12.16 -3.57 -11.87
C ARG A 64 12.68 -4.84 -11.23
N HIS A 65 12.50 -5.00 -9.93
CA HIS A 65 12.95 -6.18 -9.20
C HIS A 65 12.24 -7.44 -9.70
N VAL A 66 10.92 -7.43 -9.76
CA VAL A 66 10.12 -8.59 -10.23
C VAL A 66 10.40 -8.90 -11.71
N LEU A 67 10.53 -7.88 -12.56
CA LEU A 67 10.88 -8.06 -13.97
C LEU A 67 12.30 -8.64 -14.14
N ALA A 68 13.24 -8.22 -13.31
CA ALA A 68 14.62 -8.77 -13.33
C ALA A 68 14.67 -10.25 -12.92
N HIS A 69 13.65 -10.75 -12.20
CA HIS A 69 13.48 -12.19 -11.89
C HIS A 69 12.71 -12.95 -12.98
N GLY A 70 12.54 -12.37 -14.17
CA GLY A 70 12.02 -13.07 -15.34
C GLY A 70 10.51 -13.16 -15.43
N ALA A 71 9.76 -12.38 -14.66
CA ALA A 71 8.30 -12.32 -14.80
C ALA A 71 7.92 -11.96 -16.24
N ALA A 72 6.97 -12.70 -16.84
CA ALA A 72 6.52 -12.47 -18.21
C ALA A 72 5.67 -11.19 -18.33
N GLU A 73 4.92 -10.88 -17.29
CA GLU A 73 4.09 -9.66 -17.21
C GLU A 73 3.97 -9.25 -15.75
N VAL A 74 4.03 -7.96 -15.47
CA VAL A 74 3.75 -7.40 -14.13
C VAL A 74 2.69 -6.33 -14.26
N ARG A 75 1.59 -6.49 -13.55
CA ARG A 75 0.52 -5.50 -13.39
C ARG A 75 0.49 -4.95 -11.98
N VAL A 76 0.00 -3.75 -11.82
CA VAL A 76 -0.11 -3.06 -10.53
C VAL A 76 -1.56 -2.91 -10.13
N CYS A 77 -1.88 -3.35 -8.91
CA CYS A 77 -3.16 -3.13 -8.26
C CYS A 77 -2.97 -2.30 -7.00
N ALA A 78 -3.58 -1.13 -6.93
CA ALA A 78 -3.52 -0.25 -5.76
C ALA A 78 -4.91 -0.07 -5.14
N LEU A 79 -5.00 -0.13 -3.81
CA LEU A 79 -6.23 0.28 -3.12
C LEU A 79 -6.43 1.78 -3.28
N PHE A 80 -5.39 2.57 -3.04
CA PHE A 80 -5.39 4.02 -3.22
C PHE A 80 -4.28 4.45 -4.17
N ASP A 81 -4.63 5.29 -5.14
CA ASP A 81 -3.69 5.96 -6.04
C ASP A 81 -3.70 7.48 -5.78
N ARG A 82 -2.53 8.02 -5.46
CA ARG A 82 -2.27 9.45 -5.28
C ARG A 82 -1.54 9.98 -6.50
N ALA A 83 -2.22 9.98 -7.64
CA ALA A 83 -1.64 10.38 -8.93
C ALA A 83 -1.13 11.83 -8.93
N ASP A 84 -1.72 12.71 -8.12
CA ASP A 84 -1.30 14.10 -7.91
C ASP A 84 0.10 14.24 -7.30
N ARG A 85 0.57 13.22 -6.58
CA ARG A 85 1.91 13.17 -5.97
C ARG A 85 2.92 12.35 -6.76
N ARG A 86 2.51 11.82 -7.92
CA ARG A 86 3.36 10.97 -8.75
C ARG A 86 4.55 11.75 -9.31
N VAL A 87 5.76 11.29 -8.97
CA VAL A 87 7.03 11.83 -9.50
C VAL A 87 7.51 11.02 -10.70
N LEU A 88 7.38 9.70 -10.63
CA LEU A 88 7.74 8.82 -11.74
C LEU A 88 6.50 8.48 -12.56
N PRO A 89 6.57 8.52 -13.92
CA PRO A 89 5.43 8.25 -14.79
C PRO A 89 5.14 6.74 -14.85
N LEU A 90 4.65 6.17 -13.75
CA LEU A 90 4.28 4.78 -13.65
C LEU A 90 2.79 4.59 -13.84
N GLN A 91 2.43 3.54 -14.55
CA GLN A 91 1.05 3.11 -14.70
C GLN A 91 0.63 2.25 -13.50
N VAL A 92 -0.56 2.52 -12.99
CA VAL A 92 -1.28 1.63 -12.07
C VAL A 92 -2.44 1.05 -12.85
N ASP A 93 -2.45 -0.27 -13.04
CA ASP A 93 -3.41 -0.93 -13.96
C ASP A 93 -4.80 -1.06 -13.34
N LEU A 94 -4.86 -1.31 -12.05
CA LEU A 94 -6.10 -1.47 -11.29
C LEU A 94 -6.07 -0.54 -10.08
N VAL A 95 -6.99 0.40 -10.04
CA VAL A 95 -7.10 1.40 -8.97
C VAL A 95 -8.45 1.24 -8.27
N GLY A 96 -8.42 1.02 -6.96
CA GLY A 96 -9.61 1.01 -6.14
C GLY A 96 -10.17 2.43 -5.98
N PHE A 97 -9.36 3.34 -5.49
CA PHE A 97 -9.74 4.73 -5.26
C PHE A 97 -8.61 5.69 -5.64
N SER A 98 -8.95 6.75 -6.37
CA SER A 98 -8.06 7.90 -6.53
C SER A 98 -8.29 8.86 -5.37
N THR A 99 -7.22 9.40 -4.79
CA THR A 99 -7.32 10.30 -3.63
C THR A 99 -6.24 11.36 -3.66
N THR A 100 -6.59 12.53 -3.13
CA THR A 100 -5.66 13.64 -2.82
C THR A 100 -5.39 13.76 -1.32
N ALA A 101 -5.91 12.82 -0.52
CA ALA A 101 -5.74 12.79 0.92
C ALA A 101 -4.28 13.00 1.34
N SER A 102 -4.05 13.81 2.37
CA SER A 102 -2.69 14.07 2.85
C SER A 102 -2.08 12.84 3.49
N TYR A 103 -2.85 12.12 4.28
CA TYR A 103 -2.45 10.88 4.94
C TYR A 103 -3.66 9.96 5.15
N LEU A 104 -3.42 8.64 5.10
CA LEU A 104 -4.45 7.61 5.24
C LEU A 104 -4.06 6.61 6.31
N VAL A 105 -4.98 6.28 7.20
CA VAL A 105 -4.81 5.25 8.23
C VAL A 105 -6.00 4.29 8.25
N GLY A 106 -5.82 3.12 8.81
CA GLY A 106 -6.86 2.09 8.90
C GLY A 106 -6.83 1.08 7.76
N TYR A 107 -7.55 -0.02 7.93
CA TYR A 107 -7.61 -1.14 7.00
C TYR A 107 -6.21 -1.69 6.61
N GLY A 108 -5.32 -1.73 7.62
CA GLY A 108 -3.93 -2.15 7.48
C GLY A 108 -2.93 -0.99 7.33
N LEU A 109 -3.37 0.20 6.94
CA LEU A 109 -2.54 1.40 6.91
C LEU A 109 -2.33 1.94 8.33
N ASP A 110 -1.15 2.48 8.59
CA ASP A 110 -0.78 2.91 9.93
C ASP A 110 -0.17 4.30 10.02
N HIS A 111 -0.20 4.82 11.24
CA HIS A 111 0.67 5.87 11.72
C HIS A 111 1.44 5.35 12.94
N ARG A 112 2.77 5.27 12.85
CA ARG A 112 3.66 4.78 13.94
C ARG A 112 3.25 3.40 14.51
N GLY A 113 2.69 2.53 13.66
CA GLY A 113 2.23 1.18 14.04
C GLY A 113 0.80 1.10 14.54
N GLU A 114 0.13 2.23 14.74
CA GLU A 114 -1.25 2.31 15.22
C GLU A 114 -2.26 2.36 14.07
N PHE A 115 -3.55 2.19 14.36
CA PHE A 115 -4.70 2.26 13.46
C PHE A 115 -4.86 1.13 12.43
N ARG A 116 -3.90 0.19 12.29
CA ARG A 116 -4.01 -0.89 11.29
C ARG A 116 -5.27 -1.75 11.42
N ASN A 117 -5.82 -1.83 12.64
CA ASN A 117 -6.98 -2.65 13.00
C ASN A 117 -8.32 -1.92 12.88
N LEU A 118 -8.35 -0.70 12.36
CA LEU A 118 -9.61 -0.09 11.95
C LEU A 118 -10.19 -0.84 10.76
N SER A 119 -11.51 -1.04 10.73
CA SER A 119 -12.22 -1.76 9.68
C SER A 119 -12.26 -0.97 8.36
N GLY A 120 -12.27 0.36 8.44
CA GLY A 120 -12.25 1.28 7.31
C GLY A 120 -10.97 2.09 7.23
N VAL A 121 -10.82 2.84 6.13
CA VAL A 121 -9.75 3.82 5.94
C VAL A 121 -10.27 5.21 6.31
N VAL A 122 -9.47 5.95 7.06
CA VAL A 122 -9.74 7.32 7.47
C VAL A 122 -8.67 8.23 6.89
N GLU A 123 -9.10 9.33 6.30
CA GLU A 123 -8.20 10.43 5.95
C GLU A 123 -7.90 11.27 7.20
N VAL A 124 -6.62 11.58 7.39
CA VAL A 124 -6.15 12.41 8.51
C VAL A 124 -5.21 13.49 8.00
N ASP A 125 -5.19 14.63 8.66
CA ASP A 125 -4.11 15.59 8.52
C ASP A 125 -2.93 15.12 9.37
N LEU A 126 -1.81 14.82 8.70
CA LEU A 126 -0.62 14.30 9.38
C LEU A 126 -0.07 15.31 10.39
N ALA A 127 -0.10 16.60 10.08
CA ALA A 127 0.41 17.64 10.97
C ALA A 127 -0.50 17.82 12.22
N GLU A 128 -1.79 17.62 12.08
CA GLU A 128 -2.74 17.57 13.21
C GLU A 128 -2.50 16.31 14.03
N LEU A 129 -2.40 15.16 13.39
CA LEU A 129 -2.13 13.88 14.06
C LEU A 129 -0.79 13.89 14.83
N GLU A 130 0.25 14.53 14.31
CA GLU A 130 1.56 14.66 14.97
C GLU A 130 1.57 15.65 16.13
N ARG A 131 0.71 16.69 16.06
CA ARG A 131 0.54 17.67 17.15
C ARG A 131 -0.43 17.22 18.21
N GLY A 132 -1.34 16.33 17.81
CA GLY A 132 -2.47 15.92 18.63
C GLY A 132 -2.11 15.10 19.83
N GLY A 133 -2.87 15.34 20.88
CA GLY A 133 -2.87 14.53 22.08
C GLY A 133 -3.83 13.33 21.94
N PRO A 134 -4.05 12.58 23.03
CA PRO A 134 -4.94 11.40 23.05
C PRO A 134 -6.36 11.62 22.46
N ALA A 135 -6.86 12.85 22.49
CA ALA A 135 -8.21 13.17 22.00
C ALA A 135 -8.36 13.04 20.48
N GLU A 136 -7.31 13.41 19.70
CA GLU A 136 -7.37 13.30 18.24
C GLU A 136 -7.26 11.83 17.81
N PHE A 137 -6.45 11.03 18.50
CA PHE A 137 -6.42 9.58 18.31
C PHE A 137 -7.80 8.95 18.53
N ASP A 138 -8.53 9.41 19.56
CA ASP A 138 -9.88 8.95 19.85
C ASP A 138 -10.87 9.31 18.74
N GLU A 139 -10.75 10.48 18.12
CA GLU A 139 -11.60 10.90 17.00
C GLU A 139 -11.35 10.06 15.74
N VAL A 140 -10.10 9.86 15.37
CA VAL A 140 -9.71 8.98 14.25
C VAL A 140 -10.21 7.56 14.50
N TRP A 141 -10.06 7.07 15.73
CA TRP A 141 -10.53 5.75 16.14
C TRP A 141 -12.06 5.61 16.04
N LYS A 142 -12.80 6.60 16.48
CA LYS A 142 -14.26 6.61 16.36
C LYS A 142 -14.73 6.69 14.90
N ALA A 143 -14.07 7.52 14.08
CA ALA A 143 -14.37 7.64 12.66
C ALA A 143 -14.16 6.31 11.92
N GLY A 144 -13.04 5.64 12.16
CA GLY A 144 -12.72 4.36 11.51
C GLY A 144 -13.62 3.19 11.91
N ARG A 145 -14.31 3.27 13.06
CA ARG A 145 -15.26 2.25 13.52
C ARG A 145 -16.71 2.54 13.16
N SER A 146 -17.05 3.77 12.82
CA SER A 146 -18.42 4.12 12.43
C SER A 146 -18.83 3.56 11.05
N GLY A 147 -17.90 3.06 10.25
CA GLY A 147 -18.14 2.39 8.98
C GLY A 147 -18.69 0.95 9.07
N ASP A 148 -18.77 0.38 10.27
CA ASP A 148 -19.20 -1.00 10.49
C ASP A 148 -20.73 -1.21 10.44
N ARG A 149 -21.49 -0.25 9.93
CA ARG A 149 -22.98 -0.32 9.89
C ARG A 149 -23.53 -0.37 8.47
N HIS A 150 -23.00 -1.30 7.62
CA HIS A 150 -23.74 -1.70 6.40
C HIS A 150 -23.39 -3.12 6.00
#